data_05d2644443fb749baa364e868363fc94
#
_entry.id   05d2644443fb749baa364e868363fc94
#
_cell.length_a   1.000
_cell.length_b   1.000
_cell.length_c   1.000
_cell.angle_alpha   90.00
_cell.angle_beta   90.00
_cell.angle_gamma   90.00
#
_symmetry.space_group_name_H-M   'P 1'
#
loop_
_entity.id
_entity.type
_entity.pdbx_description
1 polymer ?
#
loop_
_entity_poly.entity_id
_entity_poly.type
_entity_poly.pdbx_seq_one_letter_code
_entity_poly.pdbx_strand_id
1 'polypeptide(L)'
;FIGYGGGRGLPHEHLLWASSGRAHFVMDTRGQGSAWGGGGGTADPVGGAPAYPGFMTRGIDAPEHYYYRRVFTDAVRAVEAARSHPLTDPARTVAVGSSQGGGITIAVGGLVPDLAGIAPDVPFLCDFPRAATLTDRHPYREIGLYLKTHRGHTDDALRTLSYFDGVHFAARGRAPALFSAALEDQTCPPSTVFAAFNAWSHEDKAIEVYEFNDHEGGGPYQEAAKLRWMRTHI
;
A
#
# COMPACT_ATOMS: atom_id res chain seq x y z
N PHE A 1 6.44 2.29 -2.70
CA PHE A 1 5.89 2.50 -1.34
C PHE A 1 6.20 1.29 -0.45
N ILE A 2 6.42 1.51 0.83
CA ILE A 2 6.98 0.53 1.77
C ILE A 2 5.94 -0.07 2.71
N GLY A 3 6.26 -1.25 3.27
CA GLY A 3 5.42 -1.98 4.20
C GLY A 3 5.21 -1.29 5.54
N TYR A 4 4.20 -1.72 6.29
CA TYR A 4 3.79 -1.13 7.58
C TYR A 4 4.92 -1.17 8.63
N GLY A 5 5.21 -0.03 9.22
CA GLY A 5 6.28 0.14 10.19
C GLY A 5 7.69 0.26 9.59
N GLY A 6 7.86 -0.02 8.31
CA GLY A 6 9.16 0.06 7.62
C GLY A 6 9.62 1.49 7.35
N GLY A 7 10.93 1.66 7.22
CA GLY A 7 11.59 2.85 6.68
C GLY A 7 12.10 2.60 5.27
N ARG A 8 12.67 3.65 4.64
CA ARG A 8 13.15 3.57 3.25
C ARG A 8 14.29 2.57 3.02
N GLY A 9 14.90 2.05 4.08
CA GLY A 9 16.05 1.16 3.97
C GLY A 9 17.34 1.85 3.53
N LEU A 10 18.30 1.07 3.12
CA LEU A 10 19.59 1.53 2.61
C LEU A 10 19.62 1.45 1.08
N PRO A 11 20.40 2.32 0.39
CA PRO A 11 20.37 2.39 -1.08
C PRO A 11 20.63 1.07 -1.81
N HIS A 12 21.47 0.19 -1.25
CA HIS A 12 21.79 -1.10 -1.86
C HIS A 12 20.63 -2.12 -1.81
N GLU A 13 19.62 -1.91 -0.95
CA GLU A 13 18.42 -2.75 -0.88
C GLU A 13 17.42 -2.45 -2.02
N HIS A 14 17.64 -1.38 -2.77
CA HIS A 14 16.71 -0.88 -3.80
C HIS A 14 17.28 -0.97 -5.22
N LEU A 15 18.15 -1.94 -5.50
CA LEU A 15 18.86 -2.03 -6.77
C LEU A 15 18.05 -2.69 -7.89
N LEU A 16 16.97 -3.42 -7.58
CA LEU A 16 16.20 -4.16 -8.57
C LEU A 16 15.75 -3.30 -9.74
N TRP A 17 15.09 -2.18 -9.45
CA TRP A 17 14.55 -1.28 -10.48
C TRP A 17 15.67 -0.52 -11.19
N ALA A 18 16.67 -0.06 -10.45
CA ALA A 18 17.82 0.64 -11.00
C ALA A 18 18.62 -0.26 -11.96
N SER A 19 18.87 -1.53 -11.59
CA SER A 19 19.57 -2.49 -12.44
C SER A 19 18.78 -2.87 -13.70
N SER A 20 17.46 -2.65 -13.70
CA SER A 20 16.59 -2.86 -14.86
C SER A 20 16.47 -1.63 -15.77
N GLY A 21 17.29 -0.57 -15.52
CA GLY A 21 17.30 0.66 -16.31
C GLY A 21 16.21 1.67 -15.96
N ARG A 22 15.66 1.60 -14.73
CA ARG A 22 14.60 2.50 -14.25
C ARG A 22 15.08 3.38 -13.11
N ALA A 23 14.61 4.62 -13.04
CA ALA A 23 14.74 5.43 -11.83
C ALA A 23 13.86 4.82 -10.72
N HIS A 24 14.39 4.75 -9.50
CA HIS A 24 13.65 4.26 -8.33
C HIS A 24 13.54 5.35 -7.29
N PHE A 25 12.33 5.76 -6.97
CA PHE A 25 12.00 6.71 -5.91
C PHE A 25 11.33 5.97 -4.76
N VAL A 26 11.84 6.11 -3.55
CA VAL A 26 11.31 5.48 -2.34
C VAL A 26 10.83 6.56 -1.38
N MET A 27 9.57 6.46 -0.95
CA MET A 27 8.98 7.36 0.02
C MET A 27 9.04 6.77 1.43
N ASP A 28 9.66 7.45 2.38
CA ASP A 28 9.47 7.17 3.81
C ASP A 28 8.04 7.49 4.23
N THR A 29 7.39 6.56 4.92
CA THR A 29 6.05 6.79 5.46
C THR A 29 6.16 7.58 6.77
N ARG A 30 5.53 8.76 6.81
CA ARG A 30 5.54 9.64 8.00
C ARG A 30 5.20 8.90 9.28
N GLY A 31 5.92 9.15 10.36
CA GLY A 31 5.70 8.55 11.67
C GLY A 31 6.10 7.09 11.79
N GLN A 32 6.49 6.43 10.68
CA GLN A 32 6.97 5.04 10.67
C GLN A 32 8.49 4.99 10.49
N GLY A 33 9.10 3.86 10.77
CA GLY A 33 10.51 3.66 10.53
C GLY A 33 11.09 2.37 11.06
N SER A 34 12.01 1.83 10.32
CA SER A 34 13.01 0.80 10.66
C SER A 34 12.53 -0.50 11.31
N ALA A 35 11.24 -0.80 11.35
CA ALA A 35 10.73 -2.01 12.00
C ALA A 35 11.24 -3.32 11.36
N TRP A 36 11.62 -3.28 10.10
CA TRP A 36 12.04 -4.45 9.31
C TRP A 36 13.53 -4.39 8.89
N GLY A 37 14.37 -3.73 9.65
CA GLY A 37 15.80 -3.61 9.37
C GLY A 37 16.13 -2.35 8.54
N GLY A 38 17.06 -2.39 7.65
CA GLY A 38 17.43 -1.42 6.61
C GLY A 38 17.65 0.04 7.01
N GLY A 39 17.03 0.54 8.03
CA GLY A 39 17.13 1.95 8.44
C GLY A 39 16.06 2.84 7.81
N GLY A 40 16.17 4.12 8.03
CA GLY A 40 15.19 5.14 7.67
C GLY A 40 14.15 5.34 8.76
N GLY A 41 13.58 6.51 8.80
CA GLY A 41 12.52 6.88 9.74
C GLY A 41 12.24 8.36 9.60
N THR A 42 10.96 8.69 9.38
CA THR A 42 10.53 10.08 9.22
C THR A 42 9.49 10.39 10.29
N ALA A 43 9.74 11.43 11.08
CA ALA A 43 8.78 11.89 12.08
C ALA A 43 7.48 12.36 11.41
N ASP A 44 6.35 12.13 12.06
CA ASP A 44 5.09 12.79 11.73
C ASP A 44 5.01 14.09 12.57
N PRO A 45 5.05 15.28 11.95
CA PRO A 45 4.98 16.54 12.70
C PRO A 45 3.72 16.69 13.57
N VAL A 46 2.66 15.95 13.26
CA VAL A 46 1.42 15.91 14.03
C VAL A 46 1.41 14.74 15.02
N GLY A 47 2.01 13.60 14.66
CA GLY A 47 1.96 12.34 15.41
C GLY A 47 3.21 12.04 16.26
N GLY A 48 4.29 12.79 16.10
CA GLY A 48 5.54 12.63 16.86
C GLY A 48 6.62 11.82 16.15
N ALA A 49 7.57 11.29 16.92
CA ALA A 49 8.72 10.53 16.43
C ALA A 49 8.29 9.22 15.72
N PRO A 50 9.17 8.65 14.86
CA PRO A 50 8.93 7.34 14.28
C PRO A 50 8.64 6.29 15.34
N ALA A 51 7.62 5.47 15.10
CA ALA A 51 7.15 4.43 16.02
C ALA A 51 6.58 3.23 15.26
N TYR A 52 6.28 2.15 15.99
CA TYR A 52 5.59 0.96 15.53
C TYR A 52 5.15 0.14 16.73
N PRO A 53 3.93 -0.44 16.77
CA PRO A 53 2.78 -0.27 15.87
C PRO A 53 1.87 0.90 16.26
N GLY A 54 0.60 0.93 15.82
CA GLY A 54 -0.45 1.82 16.35
C GLY A 54 -0.95 2.88 15.36
N PHE A 55 -0.69 2.70 14.05
CA PHE A 55 -1.11 3.70 13.05
C PHE A 55 -2.54 3.51 12.57
N MET A 56 -3.12 2.30 12.72
CA MET A 56 -4.45 2.00 12.19
C MET A 56 -5.58 2.73 12.92
N THR A 57 -5.32 3.18 14.12
CA THR A 57 -6.35 3.82 14.96
C THR A 57 -6.07 5.29 15.26
N ARG A 58 -4.98 5.85 14.71
CA ARG A 58 -4.65 7.28 14.92
C ARG A 58 -5.65 8.19 14.19
N GLY A 59 -6.48 8.90 14.95
CA GLY A 59 -7.51 9.77 14.45
C GLY A 59 -8.69 9.04 13.80
N ILE A 60 -8.95 7.79 14.20
CA ILE A 60 -10.03 6.95 13.65
C ILE A 60 -11.43 7.50 13.94
N ASP A 61 -11.53 8.47 14.83
CA ASP A 61 -12.76 9.17 15.22
C ASP A 61 -13.35 10.02 14.09
N ALA A 62 -12.52 10.52 13.17
CA ALA A 62 -12.97 11.35 12.06
C ALA A 62 -12.04 11.24 10.84
N PRO A 63 -12.60 11.24 9.61
CA PRO A 63 -11.79 11.17 8.38
C PRO A 63 -10.75 12.29 8.27
N GLU A 64 -11.07 13.48 8.77
CA GLU A 64 -10.19 14.66 8.73
C GLU A 64 -8.92 14.46 9.57
N HIS A 65 -9.03 13.69 10.65
CA HIS A 65 -7.93 13.45 11.60
C HIS A 65 -7.15 12.18 11.29
N TYR A 66 -7.73 11.29 10.50
CA TYR A 66 -7.19 9.95 10.31
C TYR A 66 -5.79 9.98 9.68
N TYR A 67 -4.91 9.17 10.22
CA TYR A 67 -3.50 9.12 9.85
C TYR A 67 -3.29 8.90 8.35
N TYR A 68 -4.02 7.97 7.73
CA TYR A 68 -3.84 7.65 6.31
C TYR A 68 -4.30 8.75 5.35
N ARG A 69 -5.09 9.73 5.81
CA ARG A 69 -5.36 10.95 5.02
C ARG A 69 -4.05 11.66 4.67
N ARG A 70 -3.16 11.79 5.64
CA ARG A 70 -1.85 12.43 5.43
C ARG A 70 -0.92 11.55 4.63
N VAL A 71 -0.90 10.23 4.88
CA VAL A 71 -0.06 9.28 4.13
C VAL A 71 -0.42 9.25 2.66
N PHE A 72 -1.71 9.22 2.31
CA PHE A 72 -2.14 9.23 0.91
C PHE A 72 -1.86 10.57 0.22
N THR A 73 -1.97 11.68 0.96
CA THR A 73 -1.52 13.00 0.46
C THR A 73 -0.02 12.99 0.17
N ASP A 74 0.79 12.47 1.07
CA ASP A 74 2.24 12.36 0.86
C ASP A 74 2.57 11.47 -0.35
N ALA A 75 1.83 10.38 -0.52
CA ALA A 75 2.06 9.46 -1.64
C ALA A 75 1.76 10.11 -3.00
N VAL A 76 0.71 10.92 -3.11
CA VAL A 76 0.45 11.74 -4.31
C VAL A 76 1.58 12.74 -4.53
N ARG A 77 2.02 13.43 -3.48
CA ARG A 77 3.16 14.36 -3.55
C ARG A 77 4.48 13.68 -3.89
N ALA A 78 4.68 12.43 -3.45
CA ALA A 78 5.85 11.64 -3.82
C ALA A 78 5.87 11.33 -5.34
N VAL A 79 4.71 11.05 -5.94
CA VAL A 79 4.60 10.89 -7.41
C VAL A 79 4.97 12.20 -8.12
N GLU A 80 4.42 13.34 -7.67
CA GLU A 80 4.76 14.66 -8.23
C GLU A 80 6.27 14.94 -8.13
N ALA A 81 6.86 14.65 -6.96
CA ALA A 81 8.30 14.83 -6.74
C ALA A 81 9.15 13.94 -7.65
N ALA A 82 8.79 12.66 -7.79
CA ALA A 82 9.47 11.73 -8.69
C ALA A 82 9.39 12.21 -10.15
N ARG A 83 8.23 12.69 -10.59
CA ARG A 83 8.02 13.22 -11.95
C ARG A 83 8.75 14.53 -12.22
N SER A 84 9.04 15.32 -11.20
CA SER A 84 9.76 16.60 -11.35
C SER A 84 11.27 16.43 -11.56
N HIS A 85 11.81 15.22 -11.36
CA HIS A 85 13.24 14.99 -11.52
C HIS A 85 13.63 15.01 -13.01
N PRO A 86 14.71 15.74 -13.41
CA PRO A 86 15.04 15.96 -14.83
C PRO A 86 15.43 14.70 -15.61
N LEU A 87 15.75 13.61 -14.94
CA LEU A 87 16.10 12.32 -15.55
C LEU A 87 14.92 11.34 -15.63
N THR A 88 13.71 11.74 -15.24
CA THR A 88 12.52 10.90 -15.29
C THR A 88 11.60 11.31 -16.44
N ASP A 89 10.91 10.33 -17.00
CA ASP A 89 9.79 10.57 -17.91
C ASP A 89 8.50 10.52 -17.12
N PRO A 90 7.80 11.65 -16.91
CA PRO A 90 6.56 11.69 -16.15
C PRO A 90 5.47 10.75 -16.68
N ALA A 91 5.41 10.55 -18.02
CA ALA A 91 4.43 9.69 -18.66
C ALA A 91 4.68 8.19 -18.41
N ARG A 92 5.88 7.82 -17.97
CA ARG A 92 6.29 6.43 -17.68
C ARG A 92 6.41 6.15 -16.19
N THR A 93 5.59 6.80 -15.37
CA THR A 93 5.59 6.63 -13.91
C THR A 93 4.73 5.45 -13.50
N VAL A 94 5.32 4.50 -12.78
CA VAL A 94 4.64 3.33 -12.21
C VAL A 94 4.70 3.38 -10.70
N ALA A 95 3.59 3.11 -10.03
CA ALA A 95 3.56 2.93 -8.58
C ALA A 95 3.67 1.44 -8.22
N VAL A 96 4.53 1.11 -7.27
CA VAL A 96 4.72 -0.25 -6.79
C VAL A 96 4.79 -0.28 -5.26
N GLY A 97 4.38 -1.38 -4.66
CA GLY A 97 4.52 -1.56 -3.22
C GLY A 97 3.93 -2.87 -2.74
N SER A 98 4.38 -3.33 -1.58
CA SER A 98 3.90 -4.54 -0.95
C SER A 98 3.20 -4.21 0.37
N SER A 99 2.18 -4.98 0.75
CA SER A 99 1.45 -4.82 2.00
C SER A 99 0.86 -3.40 2.13
N GLN A 100 1.25 -2.62 3.14
CA GLN A 100 0.88 -1.20 3.23
C GLN A 100 1.26 -0.44 1.96
N GLY A 101 2.46 -0.70 1.42
CA GLY A 101 2.89 -0.11 0.16
C GLY A 101 1.95 -0.47 -1.00
N GLY A 102 1.42 -1.68 -1.01
CA GLY A 102 0.41 -2.13 -1.98
C GLY A 102 -0.90 -1.36 -1.84
N GLY A 103 -1.39 -1.16 -0.61
CA GLY A 103 -2.59 -0.34 -0.36
C GLY A 103 -2.39 1.13 -0.74
N ILE A 104 -1.22 1.71 -0.43
CA ILE A 104 -0.85 3.06 -0.88
C ILE A 104 -0.78 3.12 -2.42
N THR A 105 -0.23 2.09 -3.07
CA THR A 105 -0.18 1.97 -4.53
C THR A 105 -1.58 2.01 -5.16
N ILE A 106 -2.54 1.28 -4.58
CA ILE A 106 -3.95 1.31 -5.02
C ILE A 106 -4.56 2.70 -4.82
N ALA A 107 -4.33 3.33 -3.66
CA ALA A 107 -4.84 4.67 -3.38
C ALA A 107 -4.30 5.70 -4.38
N VAL A 108 -2.99 5.66 -4.65
CA VAL A 108 -2.34 6.53 -5.64
C VAL A 108 -2.90 6.26 -7.05
N GLY A 109 -3.11 5.00 -7.42
CA GLY A 109 -3.70 4.63 -8.71
C GLY A 109 -5.13 5.15 -8.90
N GLY A 110 -5.88 5.31 -7.82
CA GLY A 110 -7.22 5.93 -7.84
C GLY A 110 -7.21 7.47 -7.78
N LEU A 111 -6.11 8.08 -7.31
CA LEU A 111 -5.98 9.53 -7.13
C LEU A 111 -5.18 10.21 -8.25
N VAL A 112 -4.27 9.48 -8.90
CA VAL A 112 -3.40 9.97 -9.99
C VAL A 112 -3.77 9.22 -11.28
N PRO A 113 -4.66 9.79 -12.10
CA PRO A 113 -5.32 9.04 -13.20
C PRO A 113 -4.43 8.75 -14.41
N ASP A 114 -3.24 9.34 -14.47
CA ASP A 114 -2.30 9.29 -15.59
C ASP A 114 -1.01 8.51 -15.26
N LEU A 115 -1.06 7.59 -14.30
CA LEU A 115 0.01 6.62 -14.10
C LEU A 115 0.12 5.67 -15.28
N ALA A 116 1.33 5.31 -15.67
CA ALA A 116 1.59 4.31 -16.70
C ALA A 116 1.20 2.88 -16.25
N GLY A 117 1.20 2.64 -14.95
CA GLY A 117 0.79 1.37 -14.37
C GLY A 117 0.88 1.34 -12.85
N ILE A 118 0.28 0.31 -12.25
CA ILE A 118 0.46 0.01 -10.83
C ILE A 118 0.78 -1.47 -10.61
N ALA A 119 1.56 -1.77 -9.57
CA ALA A 119 1.82 -3.15 -9.18
C ALA A 119 1.76 -3.31 -7.64
N PRO A 120 0.56 -3.47 -7.06
CA PRO A 120 0.37 -3.73 -5.65
C PRO A 120 0.54 -5.22 -5.33
N ASP A 121 1.47 -5.53 -4.42
CA ASP A 121 1.70 -6.91 -3.97
C ASP A 121 1.01 -7.13 -2.62
N VAL A 122 0.26 -8.23 -2.48
CA VAL A 122 -0.46 -8.60 -1.25
C VAL A 122 -0.99 -7.39 -0.47
N PRO A 123 -1.78 -6.50 -1.12
CA PRO A 123 -2.08 -5.18 -0.60
C PRO A 123 -2.86 -5.21 0.71
N PHE A 124 -2.38 -4.44 1.68
CA PHE A 124 -3.08 -4.07 2.90
C PHE A 124 -4.03 -2.88 2.64
N LEU A 125 -4.81 -2.44 3.62
CA LEU A 125 -5.75 -1.30 3.54
C LEU A 125 -6.94 -1.55 2.59
N CYS A 126 -7.37 -2.80 2.46
CA CYS A 126 -8.49 -3.18 1.59
C CYS A 126 -9.58 -3.91 2.39
N ASP A 127 -10.85 -3.54 2.15
CA ASP A 127 -12.03 -4.15 2.76
C ASP A 127 -11.90 -4.25 4.29
N PHE A 128 -11.74 -3.10 4.93
CA PHE A 128 -11.51 -3.01 6.38
C PHE A 128 -12.54 -3.75 7.24
N PRO A 129 -13.86 -3.69 6.97
CA PRO A 129 -14.83 -4.42 7.78
C PRO A 129 -14.60 -5.92 7.75
N ARG A 130 -14.30 -6.46 6.56
CA ARG A 130 -14.00 -7.87 6.37
C ARG A 130 -12.67 -8.24 7.01
N ALA A 131 -11.63 -7.48 6.73
CA ALA A 131 -10.28 -7.74 7.25
C ALA A 131 -10.25 -7.78 8.79
N ALA A 132 -10.87 -6.79 9.44
CA ALA A 132 -10.91 -6.69 10.90
C ALA A 132 -11.63 -7.86 11.60
N THR A 133 -12.45 -8.62 10.85
CA THR A 133 -13.15 -9.80 11.37
C THR A 133 -12.48 -11.12 10.99
N LEU A 134 -11.68 -11.16 9.91
CA LEU A 134 -11.06 -12.38 9.40
C LEU A 134 -9.72 -12.70 10.02
N THR A 135 -8.94 -11.69 10.39
CA THR A 135 -7.59 -11.92 10.90
C THR A 135 -7.37 -11.27 12.26
N ASP A 136 -6.57 -11.96 13.08
CA ASP A 136 -6.05 -11.44 14.34
C ASP A 136 -4.57 -10.99 14.21
N ARG A 137 -4.03 -10.94 13.01
CA ARG A 137 -2.67 -10.46 12.71
C ARG A 137 -2.61 -8.94 12.58
N HIS A 138 -1.49 -8.38 13.00
CA HIS A 138 -1.19 -6.97 12.74
C HIS A 138 -0.95 -6.74 11.25
N PRO A 139 -1.33 -5.55 10.72
CA PRO A 139 -1.89 -4.38 11.43
C PRO A 139 -3.43 -4.36 11.57
N TYR A 140 -4.21 -5.20 10.90
CA TYR A 140 -5.68 -5.21 11.07
C TYR A 140 -6.12 -5.47 12.51
N ARG A 141 -5.34 -6.22 13.26
CA ARG A 141 -5.56 -6.47 14.69
C ARG A 141 -5.75 -5.19 15.51
N GLU A 142 -5.07 -4.09 15.15
CA GLU A 142 -5.18 -2.81 15.86
C GLU A 142 -6.61 -2.29 15.84
N ILE A 143 -7.32 -2.43 14.70
CA ILE A 143 -8.72 -2.04 14.55
C ILE A 143 -9.60 -2.91 15.46
N GLY A 144 -9.41 -4.23 15.42
CA GLY A 144 -10.17 -5.16 16.27
C GLY A 144 -9.98 -4.88 17.77
N LEU A 145 -8.76 -4.58 18.20
CA LEU A 145 -8.48 -4.22 19.60
C LEU A 145 -9.13 -2.89 20.00
N TYR A 146 -9.10 -1.89 19.12
CA TYR A 146 -9.78 -0.62 19.35
C TYR A 146 -11.30 -0.82 19.50
N LEU A 147 -11.93 -1.51 18.58
CA LEU A 147 -13.38 -1.75 18.58
C LEU A 147 -13.83 -2.61 19.77
N LYS A 148 -13.01 -3.58 20.19
CA LYS A 148 -13.26 -4.37 21.39
C LYS A 148 -13.32 -3.50 22.65
N THR A 149 -12.49 -2.46 22.70
CA THR A 149 -12.40 -1.54 23.85
C THR A 149 -13.44 -0.42 23.77
N HIS A 150 -13.72 0.09 22.57
CA HIS A 150 -14.62 1.21 22.31
C HIS A 150 -15.89 0.74 21.58
N ARG A 151 -16.68 -0.09 22.27
CA ARG A 151 -17.82 -0.83 21.66
C ARG A 151 -18.89 0.05 21.02
N GLY A 152 -19.10 1.26 21.50
CA GLY A 152 -20.06 2.22 20.93
C GLY A 152 -19.55 2.97 19.69
N HIS A 153 -18.29 2.79 19.28
CA HIS A 153 -17.64 3.55 18.21
C HIS A 153 -17.50 2.78 16.89
N THR A 154 -18.11 1.60 16.78
CA THR A 154 -17.93 0.74 15.61
C THR A 154 -18.34 1.42 14.32
N ASP A 155 -19.53 2.01 14.27
CA ASP A 155 -20.05 2.64 13.05
C ASP A 155 -19.23 3.87 12.65
N ASP A 156 -18.82 4.70 13.60
CA ASP A 156 -17.99 5.87 13.33
C ASP A 156 -16.60 5.50 12.85
N ALA A 157 -15.98 4.49 13.47
CA ALA A 157 -14.67 4.00 13.06
C ALA A 157 -14.72 3.37 11.65
N LEU A 158 -15.70 2.52 11.39
CA LEU A 158 -15.86 1.93 10.05
C LEU A 158 -16.21 2.97 8.99
N ARG A 159 -16.99 3.98 9.34
CA ARG A 159 -17.26 5.12 8.46
C ARG A 159 -15.98 5.89 8.14
N THR A 160 -15.14 6.17 9.13
CA THR A 160 -13.83 6.81 8.91
C THR A 160 -12.95 5.95 8.00
N LEU A 161 -12.81 4.66 8.29
CA LEU A 161 -12.00 3.74 7.51
C LEU A 161 -12.48 3.62 6.05
N SER A 162 -13.78 3.72 5.79
CA SER A 162 -14.32 3.63 4.42
C SER A 162 -13.79 4.72 3.48
N TYR A 163 -13.43 5.89 3.99
CA TYR A 163 -12.80 6.95 3.18
C TYR A 163 -11.38 6.60 2.71
N PHE A 164 -10.77 5.61 3.33
CA PHE A 164 -9.38 5.21 3.09
C PHE A 164 -9.25 3.75 2.64
N ASP A 165 -10.38 3.10 2.32
CA ASP A 165 -10.41 1.72 1.88
C ASP A 165 -9.95 1.60 0.42
N GLY A 166 -8.97 0.72 0.19
CA GLY A 166 -8.39 0.45 -1.12
C GLY A 166 -9.42 0.05 -2.18
N VAL A 167 -10.49 -0.62 -1.79
CA VAL A 167 -11.58 -1.02 -2.69
C VAL A 167 -12.24 0.19 -3.35
N HIS A 168 -12.43 1.29 -2.61
CA HIS A 168 -13.05 2.50 -3.14
C HIS A 168 -12.09 3.30 -4.06
N PHE A 169 -10.79 3.25 -3.79
CA PHE A 169 -9.78 3.81 -4.70
C PHE A 169 -9.63 2.95 -5.95
N ALA A 170 -9.68 1.63 -5.81
CA ALA A 170 -9.63 0.69 -6.93
C ALA A 170 -10.74 0.94 -7.96
N ALA A 171 -11.95 1.25 -7.50
CA ALA A 171 -13.07 1.63 -8.38
C ALA A 171 -12.83 2.89 -9.23
N ARG A 172 -11.76 3.64 -8.96
CA ARG A 172 -11.34 4.84 -9.70
C ARG A 172 -10.07 4.62 -10.52
N GLY A 173 -9.46 3.44 -10.43
CA GLY A 173 -8.22 3.10 -11.11
C GLY A 173 -8.33 3.18 -12.63
N ARG A 174 -7.37 3.81 -13.30
CA ARG A 174 -7.37 4.03 -14.76
C ARG A 174 -6.11 3.52 -15.46
N ALA A 175 -5.15 3.02 -14.70
CA ALA A 175 -3.90 2.49 -15.23
C ALA A 175 -3.96 0.96 -15.36
N PRO A 176 -3.19 0.35 -16.28
CA PRO A 176 -2.91 -1.08 -16.24
C PRO A 176 -2.41 -1.52 -14.87
N ALA A 177 -2.76 -2.74 -14.44
CA ALA A 177 -2.44 -3.18 -13.10
C ALA A 177 -2.00 -4.65 -13.03
N LEU A 178 -0.94 -4.90 -12.27
CA LEU A 178 -0.52 -6.26 -11.90
C LEU A 178 -0.60 -6.42 -10.38
N PHE A 179 -1.62 -7.08 -9.89
CA PHE A 179 -1.78 -7.43 -8.47
C PHE A 179 -1.06 -8.74 -8.14
N SER A 180 -0.82 -8.98 -6.85
CA SER A 180 -0.55 -10.32 -6.36
C SER A 180 -1.38 -10.63 -5.11
N ALA A 181 -1.69 -11.93 -4.92
CA ALA A 181 -2.34 -12.47 -3.74
C ALA A 181 -1.67 -13.78 -3.33
N ALA A 182 -1.60 -14.02 -2.03
CA ALA A 182 -1.16 -15.31 -1.47
C ALA A 182 -2.32 -15.94 -0.70
N LEU A 183 -2.62 -17.23 -0.97
CA LEU A 183 -3.87 -17.81 -0.46
C LEU A 183 -3.81 -18.16 1.03
N GLU A 184 -2.60 -18.34 1.59
CA GLU A 184 -2.41 -18.60 3.02
C GLU A 184 -2.08 -17.32 3.82
N ASP A 185 -2.14 -16.13 3.18
CA ASP A 185 -1.84 -14.85 3.82
C ASP A 185 -2.85 -14.53 4.94
N GLN A 186 -2.34 -14.58 6.17
CA GLN A 186 -3.12 -14.25 7.37
C GLN A 186 -2.99 -12.77 7.77
N THR A 187 -2.06 -12.04 7.18
CA THR A 187 -1.83 -10.61 7.43
C THR A 187 -2.76 -9.75 6.56
N CYS A 188 -2.78 -10.04 5.26
CA CYS A 188 -3.69 -9.44 4.28
C CYS A 188 -4.55 -10.55 3.65
N PRO A 189 -5.65 -10.95 4.28
CA PRO A 189 -6.44 -12.09 3.82
C PRO A 189 -6.78 -12.00 2.32
N PRO A 190 -6.56 -13.05 1.53
CA PRO A 190 -6.65 -12.97 0.07
C PRO A 190 -8.00 -12.44 -0.43
N SER A 191 -9.08 -12.71 0.29
CA SER A 191 -10.39 -12.19 -0.08
C SER A 191 -10.48 -10.64 -0.07
N THR A 192 -9.67 -9.96 0.76
CA THR A 192 -9.60 -8.49 0.78
C THR A 192 -8.79 -7.96 -0.40
N VAL A 193 -7.76 -8.70 -0.81
CA VAL A 193 -6.97 -8.42 -2.02
C VAL A 193 -7.84 -8.57 -3.26
N PHE A 194 -8.59 -9.68 -3.36
CA PHE A 194 -9.52 -9.91 -4.46
C PHE A 194 -10.65 -8.88 -4.51
N ALA A 195 -11.11 -8.36 -3.35
CA ALA A 195 -12.08 -7.27 -3.33
C ALA A 195 -11.55 -6.02 -4.06
N ALA A 196 -10.31 -5.63 -3.79
CA ALA A 196 -9.68 -4.50 -4.47
C ALA A 196 -9.39 -4.80 -5.96
N PHE A 197 -8.89 -6.00 -6.28
CA PHE A 197 -8.65 -6.42 -7.67
C PHE A 197 -9.94 -6.43 -8.49
N ASN A 198 -11.00 -6.99 -7.97
CA ASN A 198 -12.29 -7.04 -8.67
C ASN A 198 -12.87 -5.63 -8.90
N ALA A 199 -12.69 -4.73 -7.93
CA ALA A 199 -13.13 -3.35 -8.02
C ALA A 199 -12.27 -2.48 -8.96
N TRP A 200 -11.03 -2.90 -9.30
CA TRP A 200 -10.16 -2.11 -10.19
C TRP A 200 -10.81 -1.91 -11.54
N SER A 201 -11.01 -0.65 -11.94
CA SER A 201 -11.87 -0.31 -13.08
C SER A 201 -11.21 -0.48 -14.45
N HIS A 202 -9.87 -0.48 -14.55
CA HIS A 202 -9.19 -0.65 -15.82
C HIS A 202 -9.28 -2.11 -16.28
N GLU A 203 -9.56 -2.33 -17.58
CA GLU A 203 -9.74 -3.68 -18.14
C GLU A 203 -8.43 -4.46 -18.20
N ASP A 204 -7.32 -3.78 -18.50
CA ASP A 204 -5.98 -4.37 -18.48
C ASP A 204 -5.50 -4.51 -17.04
N LYS A 205 -5.94 -5.59 -16.40
CA LYS A 205 -5.53 -5.97 -15.05
C LYS A 205 -5.30 -7.47 -14.94
N ALA A 206 -4.25 -7.84 -14.23
CA ALA A 206 -3.91 -9.23 -13.94
C ALA A 206 -3.61 -9.40 -12.44
N ILE A 207 -3.72 -10.62 -11.96
CA ILE A 207 -3.35 -11.00 -10.60
C ILE A 207 -2.54 -12.30 -10.62
N GLU A 208 -1.35 -12.27 -10.04
CA GLU A 208 -0.56 -13.46 -9.75
C GLU A 208 -1.03 -14.06 -8.42
N VAL A 209 -1.35 -15.33 -8.41
CA VAL A 209 -1.85 -16.02 -7.22
C VAL A 209 -0.83 -17.05 -6.75
N TYR A 210 -0.39 -16.93 -5.51
CA TYR A 210 0.57 -17.82 -4.86
C TYR A 210 -0.20 -18.73 -3.88
N GLU A 211 -0.44 -19.97 -4.29
CA GLU A 211 -1.38 -20.88 -3.62
C GLU A 211 -0.95 -21.28 -2.21
N PHE A 212 0.35 -21.38 -1.95
CA PHE A 212 0.91 -21.96 -0.72
C PHE A 212 1.80 -20.96 0.07
N ASN A 213 1.73 -19.68 -0.29
CA ASN A 213 2.49 -18.62 0.37
C ASN A 213 1.63 -17.87 1.39
N ASP A 214 2.28 -17.39 2.46
CA ASP A 214 1.74 -16.43 3.44
C ASP A 214 2.05 -14.99 2.95
N HIS A 215 2.22 -14.05 3.84
CA HIS A 215 2.36 -12.62 3.56
C HIS A 215 3.63 -12.23 2.76
N GLU A 216 4.61 -13.10 2.64
CA GLU A 216 5.74 -12.89 1.74
C GLU A 216 5.32 -12.87 0.26
N GLY A 217 4.12 -13.35 -0.05
CA GLY A 217 3.60 -13.46 -1.43
C GLY A 217 4.53 -14.29 -2.30
N GLY A 218 4.74 -13.88 -3.55
CA GLY A 218 5.65 -14.56 -4.46
C GLY A 218 7.12 -14.20 -4.28
N GLY A 219 7.47 -13.26 -3.38
CA GLY A 219 8.84 -12.83 -3.17
C GLY A 219 9.59 -12.53 -4.49
N PRO A 220 10.78 -13.14 -4.72
CA PRO A 220 11.54 -12.90 -5.95
C PRO A 220 10.82 -13.33 -7.23
N TYR A 221 9.89 -14.27 -7.19
CA TYR A 221 9.09 -14.68 -8.36
C TYR A 221 8.11 -13.57 -8.76
N GLN A 222 7.50 -12.90 -7.77
CA GLN A 222 6.64 -11.74 -8.03
C GLN A 222 7.45 -10.55 -8.56
N GLU A 223 8.66 -10.32 -8.05
CA GLU A 223 9.56 -9.30 -8.60
C GLU A 223 9.90 -9.56 -10.06
N ALA A 224 10.21 -10.81 -10.42
CA ALA A 224 10.43 -11.20 -11.80
C ALA A 224 9.17 -11.04 -12.67
N ALA A 225 7.99 -11.34 -12.14
CA ALA A 225 6.72 -11.12 -12.84
C ALA A 225 6.49 -9.62 -13.12
N LYS A 226 6.70 -8.75 -12.13
CA LYS A 226 6.63 -7.29 -12.30
C LYS A 226 7.61 -6.77 -13.35
N LEU A 227 8.86 -7.25 -13.35
CA LEU A 227 9.86 -6.86 -14.35
C LEU A 227 9.43 -7.27 -15.78
N ARG A 228 8.87 -8.46 -15.95
CA ARG A 228 8.32 -8.90 -17.25
C ARG A 228 7.14 -8.03 -17.66
N TRP A 229 6.19 -7.83 -16.77
CA TRP A 229 4.99 -7.02 -17.00
C TRP A 229 5.34 -5.60 -17.43
N MET A 230 6.29 -4.96 -16.71
CA MET A 230 6.72 -3.59 -17.04
C MET A 230 7.42 -3.47 -18.40
N ARG A 231 8.02 -4.55 -18.93
CA ARG A 231 8.62 -4.52 -20.29
C ARG A 231 7.59 -4.48 -21.41
N THR A 232 6.39 -4.96 -21.14
CA THR A 232 5.31 -5.04 -22.12
C THR A 232 4.32 -3.91 -22.01
N HIS A 233 4.25 -3.21 -20.88
CA HIS A 233 3.24 -2.18 -20.61
C HIS A 233 3.84 -0.77 -20.47
N ILE A 234 5.16 -0.67 -20.20
CA ILE A 234 5.86 0.57 -19.91
C ILE A 234 7.12 0.70 -20.78
#